data_bc6ea59a901e2e690fc7f0e05a3ede7d
#
_entry.id   bc6ea59a901e2e690fc7f0e05a3ede7d
#
_cell.length_a   1.000
_cell.length_b   1.000
_cell.length_c   1.000
_cell.angle_alpha   90.00
_cell.angle_beta   90.00
_cell.angle_gamma   90.00
#
_symmetry.space_group_name_H-M   'P 1'
#
loop_
_entity.id
_entity.type
_entity.pdbx_description
1 polymer ?
#
loop_
_entity_poly.entity_id
_entity_poly.type
_entity_poly.pdbx_seq_one_letter_code
_entity_poly.pdbx_strand_id
1 'polypeptide(L)'
;MAVPPPRSVATKLRHPRLGPELMERTSLLRRLDSALERPLTVVTAPAGFGKTWLVADWLDSHPDVAQCWVAVDRFDNDPVRLWTHVVAAVSESAYPEAGAEAAALLDSAGGPVGAVVDALAGSMAQVGDEFVLVLDDAHLLESGEVLRSLRQFLGLVGGRVHVVLVGRRDPGVPLARWRLAGQMVEIRTADMRCSLEEAVELVEVSMSLDLRE
;
A
#
# COMPACT_ATOMS: atom_id res chain seq x y z
N MET A 1 7.51 24.53 -11.58
CA MET A 1 7.98 23.14 -11.44
C MET A 1 7.21 22.29 -12.44
N ALA A 2 7.90 21.67 -13.39
CA ALA A 2 7.23 20.83 -14.39
C ALA A 2 6.60 19.60 -13.68
N VAL A 3 5.39 19.29 -14.10
CA VAL A 3 4.64 18.13 -13.62
C VAL A 3 5.26 16.88 -14.25
N PRO A 4 5.72 15.88 -13.49
CA PRO A 4 6.23 14.66 -14.07
C PRO A 4 5.13 13.97 -14.90
N PRO A 5 5.50 13.29 -16.00
CA PRO A 5 4.56 12.55 -16.81
C PRO A 5 3.93 11.40 -15.99
N PRO A 6 2.72 10.93 -16.37
CA PRO A 6 2.10 9.78 -15.72
C PRO A 6 3.00 8.54 -15.84
N ARG A 7 3.12 7.76 -14.76
CA ARG A 7 3.83 6.48 -14.80
C ARG A 7 3.11 5.52 -15.76
N SER A 8 3.83 4.64 -16.44
CA SER A 8 3.20 3.55 -17.21
C SER A 8 2.48 2.60 -16.24
N VAL A 9 1.41 1.95 -16.68
CA VAL A 9 0.64 1.01 -15.84
C VAL A 9 1.57 -0.05 -15.25
N ALA A 10 2.41 -0.66 -16.05
CA ALA A 10 3.34 -1.72 -15.59
C ALA A 10 4.30 -1.27 -14.47
N THR A 11 4.71 0.00 -14.45
CA THR A 11 5.58 0.54 -13.38
C THR A 11 4.83 0.93 -12.11
N LYS A 12 3.51 1.09 -12.21
CA LYS A 12 2.65 1.40 -11.06
C LYS A 12 2.28 0.16 -10.24
N LEU A 13 2.23 -1.01 -10.88
CA LEU A 13 1.71 -2.23 -10.28
C LEU A 13 2.79 -3.10 -9.62
N ARG A 14 3.99 -2.57 -9.47
CA ARG A 14 5.10 -3.28 -8.83
C ARG A 14 5.75 -2.41 -7.78
N HIS A 15 6.04 -3.01 -6.63
CA HIS A 15 6.90 -2.37 -5.63
C HIS A 15 8.35 -2.25 -6.17
N PRO A 16 9.13 -1.29 -5.69
CA PRO A 16 10.52 -1.14 -6.10
C PRO A 16 11.32 -2.40 -5.68
N ARG A 17 12.24 -2.82 -6.55
CA ARG A 17 13.19 -3.88 -6.21
C ARG A 17 14.19 -3.35 -5.19
N LEU A 18 14.40 -4.09 -4.13
CA LEU A 18 15.35 -3.74 -3.09
C LEU A 18 16.78 -3.96 -3.60
N GLY A 19 17.65 -3.00 -3.34
CA GLY A 19 19.10 -3.16 -3.53
C GLY A 19 19.72 -3.90 -2.33
N PRO A 20 20.89 -4.55 -2.51
CA PRO A 20 21.55 -5.32 -1.45
C PRO A 20 22.09 -4.47 -0.28
N GLU A 21 22.08 -3.15 -0.38
CA GLU A 21 22.66 -2.23 0.60
C GLU A 21 21.60 -1.58 1.52
N LEU A 22 20.40 -2.18 1.65
CA LEU A 22 19.39 -1.64 2.53
C LEU A 22 19.60 -2.09 3.96
N MET A 23 19.59 -1.12 4.86
CA MET A 23 19.61 -1.37 6.31
C MET A 23 18.33 -2.07 6.73
N GLU A 24 18.46 -3.24 7.33
CA GLU A 24 17.34 -4.00 7.85
C GLU A 24 16.72 -3.31 9.08
N ARG A 25 15.45 -2.92 8.97
CA ARG A 25 14.70 -2.28 10.03
C ARG A 25 13.82 -3.28 10.80
N THR A 26 14.47 -4.26 11.40
CA THR A 26 13.84 -5.42 12.06
C THR A 26 12.69 -5.06 13.00
N SER A 27 12.80 -3.97 13.76
CA SER A 27 11.75 -3.52 14.69
C SER A 27 10.49 -3.03 13.96
N LEU A 28 10.65 -2.35 12.83
CA LEU A 28 9.54 -1.88 12.00
C LEU A 28 8.92 -3.01 11.18
N LEU A 29 9.74 -3.95 10.69
CA LEU A 29 9.25 -5.14 9.99
C LEU A 29 8.37 -5.98 10.90
N ARG A 30 8.80 -6.27 12.14
CA ARG A 30 7.95 -6.96 13.14
C ARG A 30 6.65 -6.21 13.44
N ARG A 31 6.66 -4.88 13.42
CA ARG A 31 5.44 -4.11 13.60
C ARG A 31 4.52 -4.20 12.38
N LEU A 32 5.08 -4.29 11.17
CA LEU A 32 4.32 -4.55 9.95
C LEU A 32 3.73 -5.97 9.92
N ASP A 33 4.32 -6.96 10.58
CA ASP A 33 3.74 -8.31 10.68
C ASP A 33 2.33 -8.25 11.28
N SER A 34 2.09 -7.32 12.21
CA SER A 34 0.74 -7.07 12.74
C SER A 34 -0.25 -6.55 11.69
N ALA A 35 0.21 -6.15 10.49
CA ALA A 35 -0.67 -5.76 9.39
C ALA A 35 -1.53 -6.93 8.90
N LEU A 36 -1.02 -8.15 8.97
CA LEU A 36 -1.77 -9.38 8.60
C LEU A 36 -2.87 -9.75 9.63
N GLU A 37 -2.90 -9.08 10.77
CA GLU A 37 -3.94 -9.25 11.79
C GLU A 37 -5.00 -8.14 11.76
N ARG A 38 -4.82 -7.11 10.93
CA ARG A 38 -5.64 -5.90 10.90
C ARG A 38 -6.06 -5.55 9.47
N PRO A 39 -7.29 -5.09 9.25
CA PRO A 39 -7.76 -4.73 7.91
C PRO A 39 -7.07 -3.48 7.33
N LEU A 40 -6.45 -2.65 8.15
CA LEU A 40 -5.84 -1.40 7.72
C LEU A 40 -4.48 -1.14 8.36
N THR A 41 -3.50 -0.79 7.55
CA THR A 41 -2.21 -0.27 8.00
C THR A 41 -1.95 1.08 7.36
N VAL A 42 -1.43 2.02 8.14
CA VAL A 42 -1.09 3.37 7.67
C VAL A 42 0.35 3.68 8.01
N VAL A 43 1.16 3.94 6.97
CA VAL A 43 2.59 4.30 7.11
C VAL A 43 2.78 5.73 6.64
N THR A 44 3.04 6.65 7.57
CA THR A 44 3.18 8.08 7.23
C THR A 44 4.44 8.69 7.83
N ALA A 45 5.23 9.32 6.95
CA ALA A 45 6.40 10.11 7.30
C ALA A 45 6.75 11.05 6.11
N PRO A 46 7.56 12.08 6.30
CA PRO A 46 8.05 12.94 5.21
C PRO A 46 8.74 12.15 4.08
N ALA A 47 9.04 12.84 2.97
CA ALA A 47 9.84 12.26 1.89
C ALA A 47 11.23 11.86 2.41
N GLY A 48 11.81 10.79 1.85
CA GLY A 48 13.16 10.32 2.22
C GLY A 48 13.23 9.41 3.46
N PHE A 49 12.12 9.17 4.17
CA PHE A 49 12.12 8.30 5.36
C PHE A 49 12.07 6.79 5.04
N GLY A 50 12.15 6.39 3.80
CA GLY A 50 12.20 4.97 3.43
C GLY A 50 10.88 4.20 3.52
N LYS A 51 9.71 4.88 3.61
CA LYS A 51 8.39 4.21 3.75
C LYS A 51 8.11 3.15 2.69
N THR A 52 8.26 3.52 1.42
CA THR A 52 8.05 2.63 0.27
C THR A 52 8.96 1.41 0.34
N TRP A 53 10.24 1.63 0.70
CA TRP A 53 11.23 0.58 0.87
C TRP A 53 10.89 -0.35 2.04
N LEU A 54 10.50 0.20 3.18
CA LEU A 54 10.09 -0.57 4.35
C LEU A 54 8.94 -1.53 4.04
N VAL A 55 7.91 -1.04 3.32
CA VAL A 55 6.75 -1.86 2.96
C VAL A 55 7.11 -2.88 1.89
N ALA A 56 7.99 -2.53 0.93
CA ALA A 56 8.48 -3.46 -0.08
C ALA A 56 9.32 -4.59 0.55
N ASP A 57 10.22 -4.27 1.48
CA ASP A 57 11.05 -5.23 2.23
C ASP A 57 10.18 -6.20 3.04
N TRP A 58 9.17 -5.66 3.72
CA TRP A 58 8.20 -6.46 4.43
C TRP A 58 7.44 -7.42 3.50
N LEU A 59 7.00 -6.97 2.32
CA LEU A 59 6.33 -7.85 1.35
C LEU A 59 7.27 -8.92 0.81
N ASP A 60 8.53 -8.60 0.51
CA ASP A 60 9.53 -9.57 0.05
C ASP A 60 9.80 -10.67 1.09
N SER A 61 9.62 -10.36 2.39
CA SER A 61 9.71 -11.34 3.48
C SER A 61 8.46 -12.22 3.65
N HIS A 62 7.35 -11.92 2.92
CA HIS A 62 6.09 -12.66 2.97
C HIS A 62 5.66 -13.18 1.58
N PRO A 63 6.44 -14.08 0.94
CA PRO A 63 6.18 -14.55 -0.43
C PRO A 63 4.88 -15.37 -0.56
N ASP A 64 4.37 -15.90 0.55
CA ASP A 64 3.14 -16.70 0.58
C ASP A 64 1.86 -15.85 0.60
N VAL A 65 1.98 -14.53 0.72
CA VAL A 65 0.85 -13.59 0.71
C VAL A 65 0.61 -13.08 -0.70
N ALA A 66 -0.65 -13.04 -1.12
CA ALA A 66 -1.01 -12.40 -2.40
C ALA A 66 -0.77 -10.89 -2.33
N GLN A 67 0.19 -10.42 -3.11
CA GLN A 67 0.65 -9.03 -3.07
C GLN A 67 0.08 -8.24 -4.23
N CYS A 68 -0.55 -7.12 -3.92
CA CYS A 68 -1.09 -6.16 -4.88
C CYS A 68 -0.51 -4.78 -4.57
N TRP A 69 0.20 -4.19 -5.51
CA TRP A 69 0.81 -2.87 -5.35
C TRP A 69 0.27 -1.87 -6.36
N VAL A 70 -0.09 -0.68 -5.88
CA VAL A 70 -0.44 0.46 -6.74
C VAL A 70 0.31 1.70 -6.28
N ALA A 71 1.25 2.16 -7.10
CA ALA A 71 1.90 3.46 -6.90
C ALA A 71 0.97 4.57 -7.41
N VAL A 72 0.32 5.26 -6.49
CA VAL A 72 -0.66 6.31 -6.76
C VAL A 72 0.00 7.56 -7.32
N ASP A 73 -0.64 8.19 -8.30
CA ASP A 73 -0.31 9.54 -8.74
C ASP A 73 -1.58 10.44 -8.72
N ARG A 74 -1.40 11.74 -9.03
CA ARG A 74 -2.51 12.70 -9.00
C ARG A 74 -3.62 12.40 -10.02
N PHE A 75 -3.33 11.66 -11.08
CA PHE A 75 -4.33 11.29 -12.08
C PHE A 75 -5.26 10.18 -11.56
N ASP A 76 -4.88 9.47 -10.49
CA ASP A 76 -5.72 8.51 -9.81
C ASP A 76 -6.79 9.15 -8.92
N ASN A 77 -6.93 10.49 -8.98
CA ASN A 77 -8.10 11.21 -8.47
C ASN A 77 -9.35 11.05 -9.35
N ASP A 78 -9.25 10.37 -10.47
CA ASP A 78 -10.36 9.77 -11.20
C ASP A 78 -10.65 8.39 -10.59
N PRO A 79 -11.87 8.13 -10.07
CA PRO A 79 -12.18 6.87 -9.42
C PRO A 79 -12.15 5.67 -10.37
N VAL A 80 -12.54 5.85 -11.64
CA VAL A 80 -12.46 4.76 -12.64
C VAL A 80 -11.00 4.38 -12.85
N ARG A 81 -10.13 5.37 -12.99
CA ARG A 81 -8.70 5.15 -13.19
C ARG A 81 -8.05 4.46 -11.98
N LEU A 82 -8.33 4.93 -10.76
CA LEU A 82 -7.80 4.28 -9.56
C LEU A 82 -8.19 2.81 -9.51
N TRP A 83 -9.49 2.53 -9.65
CA TRP A 83 -9.98 1.16 -9.55
C TRP A 83 -9.54 0.27 -10.73
N THR A 84 -9.32 0.84 -11.92
CA THR A 84 -8.65 0.12 -13.01
C THR A 84 -7.26 -0.35 -12.62
N HIS A 85 -6.46 0.49 -11.95
CA HIS A 85 -5.14 0.09 -11.47
C HIS A 85 -5.22 -0.94 -10.33
N VAL A 86 -6.16 -0.79 -9.40
CA VAL A 86 -6.34 -1.76 -8.30
C VAL A 86 -6.77 -3.12 -8.84
N VAL A 87 -7.75 -3.16 -9.75
CA VAL A 87 -8.21 -4.40 -10.40
C VAL A 87 -7.07 -5.04 -11.20
N ALA A 88 -6.29 -4.26 -11.93
CA ALA A 88 -5.13 -4.76 -12.67
C ALA A 88 -4.06 -5.35 -11.73
N ALA A 89 -3.81 -4.70 -10.57
CA ALA A 89 -2.88 -5.23 -9.56
C ALA A 89 -3.35 -6.57 -8.99
N VAL A 90 -4.65 -6.72 -8.74
CA VAL A 90 -5.24 -8.00 -8.28
C VAL A 90 -5.14 -9.05 -9.38
N SER A 91 -5.39 -8.68 -10.65
CA SER A 91 -5.29 -9.61 -11.78
C SER A 91 -3.84 -10.05 -12.07
N GLU A 92 -2.83 -9.29 -11.63
CA GLU A 92 -1.41 -9.67 -11.70
C GLU A 92 -0.92 -10.44 -10.46
N SER A 93 -1.77 -10.61 -9.43
CA SER A 93 -1.45 -11.33 -8.19
C SER A 93 -1.50 -12.86 -8.38
N ALA A 94 -1.30 -13.59 -7.28
CA ALA A 94 -1.45 -15.05 -7.26
C ALA A 94 -2.88 -15.53 -7.55
N TYR A 95 -3.90 -14.65 -7.46
CA TYR A 95 -5.33 -14.96 -7.64
C TYR A 95 -5.97 -14.01 -8.66
N PRO A 96 -5.62 -14.11 -9.94
CA PRO A 96 -6.13 -13.20 -10.99
C PRO A 96 -7.66 -13.24 -11.15
N GLU A 97 -8.29 -14.37 -10.83
CA GLU A 97 -9.74 -14.54 -10.87
C GLU A 97 -10.49 -13.62 -9.88
N ALA A 98 -9.84 -13.20 -8.79
CA ALA A 98 -10.42 -12.27 -7.82
C ALA A 98 -10.67 -10.87 -8.43
N GLY A 99 -10.00 -10.53 -9.52
CA GLY A 99 -10.22 -9.29 -10.27
C GLY A 99 -11.24 -9.38 -11.41
N ALA A 100 -11.64 -10.60 -11.83
CA ALA A 100 -12.33 -10.83 -13.08
C ALA A 100 -13.70 -10.14 -13.20
N GLU A 101 -14.54 -10.23 -12.15
CA GLU A 101 -15.86 -9.59 -12.13
C GLU A 101 -15.75 -8.07 -12.14
N ALA A 102 -14.85 -7.52 -11.31
CA ALA A 102 -14.59 -6.09 -11.27
C ALA A 102 -14.04 -5.55 -12.59
N ALA A 103 -13.17 -6.31 -13.28
CA ALA A 103 -12.67 -5.96 -14.61
C ALA A 103 -13.82 -5.91 -15.64
N ALA A 104 -14.70 -6.90 -15.67
CA ALA A 104 -15.85 -6.92 -16.56
C ALA A 104 -16.81 -5.72 -16.33
N LEU A 105 -16.97 -5.29 -15.08
CA LEU A 105 -17.76 -4.10 -14.74
C LEU A 105 -17.09 -2.80 -15.22
N LEU A 106 -15.76 -2.70 -15.15
CA LEU A 106 -15.00 -1.55 -15.67
C LEU A 106 -15.08 -1.47 -17.22
N ASP A 107 -15.03 -2.61 -17.89
CA ASP A 107 -15.13 -2.68 -19.37
C ASP A 107 -16.54 -2.37 -19.88
N SER A 108 -17.56 -2.56 -19.04
CA SER A 108 -18.93 -2.19 -19.40
C SER A 108 -19.09 -0.68 -19.37
N ALA A 109 -19.46 -0.08 -20.50
CA ALA A 109 -19.60 1.37 -20.65
C ALA A 109 -20.52 1.99 -19.56
N GLY A 110 -19.95 2.58 -18.53
CA GLY A 110 -20.65 3.29 -17.48
C GLY A 110 -21.02 2.47 -16.24
N GLY A 111 -20.35 1.35 -15.97
CA GLY A 111 -20.52 0.62 -14.71
C GLY A 111 -20.22 1.53 -13.50
N PRO A 112 -21.11 1.59 -12.49
CA PRO A 112 -20.88 2.45 -11.33
C PRO A 112 -19.66 1.95 -10.55
N VAL A 113 -18.74 2.86 -10.22
CA VAL A 113 -17.52 2.55 -9.46
C VAL A 113 -17.82 1.79 -8.15
N GLY A 114 -18.96 2.10 -7.52
CA GLY A 114 -19.40 1.38 -6.32
C GLY A 114 -19.58 -0.13 -6.56
N ALA A 115 -20.15 -0.53 -7.70
CA ALA A 115 -20.31 -1.95 -8.05
C ALA A 115 -18.96 -2.64 -8.30
N VAL A 116 -18.01 -1.92 -8.93
CA VAL A 116 -16.62 -2.43 -9.11
C VAL A 116 -15.98 -2.69 -7.74
N VAL A 117 -16.14 -1.76 -6.80
CA VAL A 117 -15.60 -1.87 -5.44
C VAL A 117 -16.24 -3.05 -4.70
N ASP A 118 -17.56 -3.22 -4.78
CA ASP A 118 -18.29 -4.29 -4.12
C ASP A 118 -17.89 -5.67 -4.69
N ALA A 119 -17.82 -5.80 -6.02
CA ALA A 119 -17.41 -7.03 -6.68
C ALA A 119 -15.97 -7.41 -6.31
N LEU A 120 -15.03 -6.44 -6.36
CA LEU A 120 -13.64 -6.69 -6.01
C LEU A 120 -13.47 -7.14 -4.57
N ALA A 121 -14.05 -6.40 -3.61
CA ALA A 121 -13.97 -6.74 -2.20
C ALA A 121 -14.60 -8.11 -1.91
N GLY A 122 -15.74 -8.40 -2.54
CA GLY A 122 -16.44 -9.69 -2.40
C GLY A 122 -15.61 -10.86 -2.94
N SER A 123 -15.03 -10.71 -4.13
CA SER A 123 -14.20 -11.74 -4.75
C SER A 123 -12.90 -12.00 -3.96
N MET A 124 -12.21 -10.94 -3.53
CA MET A 124 -11.00 -11.08 -2.70
C MET A 124 -11.30 -11.78 -1.37
N ALA A 125 -12.44 -11.51 -0.74
CA ALA A 125 -12.84 -12.15 0.52
C ALA A 125 -13.17 -13.65 0.37
N GLN A 126 -13.47 -14.11 -0.84
CA GLN A 126 -13.76 -15.54 -1.13
C GLN A 126 -12.48 -16.35 -1.36
N VAL A 127 -11.37 -15.72 -1.67
CA VAL A 127 -10.07 -16.40 -1.72
C VAL A 127 -9.68 -16.82 -0.31
N GLY A 128 -9.25 -18.06 -0.14
CA GLY A 128 -8.92 -18.63 1.18
C GLY A 128 -7.60 -18.13 1.78
N ASP A 129 -6.83 -17.34 1.05
CA ASP A 129 -5.49 -16.90 1.42
C ASP A 129 -5.42 -15.39 1.71
N GLU A 130 -4.30 -14.97 2.30
CA GLU A 130 -4.09 -13.57 2.68
C GLU A 130 -3.80 -12.69 1.46
N PHE A 131 -4.47 -11.55 1.39
CA PHE A 131 -4.20 -10.49 0.44
C PHE A 131 -3.66 -9.24 1.12
N VAL A 132 -2.60 -8.68 0.56
CA VAL A 132 -2.13 -7.34 0.91
C VAL A 132 -2.24 -6.42 -0.30
N LEU A 133 -3.09 -5.40 -0.19
CA LEU A 133 -3.19 -4.31 -1.17
C LEU A 133 -2.45 -3.08 -0.64
N VAL A 134 -1.38 -2.68 -1.31
CA VAL A 134 -0.63 -1.46 -1.00
C VAL A 134 -1.02 -0.34 -1.95
N LEU A 135 -1.41 0.80 -1.40
CA LEU A 135 -1.53 2.07 -2.11
C LEU A 135 -0.38 2.97 -1.67
N ASP A 136 0.68 3.02 -2.47
CA ASP A 136 1.83 3.89 -2.21
C ASP A 136 1.54 5.30 -2.73
N ASP A 137 2.04 6.31 -2.02
CA ASP A 137 1.70 7.72 -2.22
C ASP A 137 0.18 8.03 -2.08
N ALA A 138 -0.56 7.25 -1.28
CA ALA A 138 -2.01 7.40 -1.06
C ALA A 138 -2.43 8.81 -0.60
N HIS A 139 -1.51 9.62 -0.09
CA HIS A 139 -1.73 11.02 0.27
C HIS A 139 -2.06 11.94 -0.92
N LEU A 140 -1.87 11.45 -2.17
CA LEU A 140 -2.22 12.16 -3.40
C LEU A 140 -3.70 12.00 -3.78
N LEU A 141 -4.42 11.08 -3.14
CA LEU A 141 -5.86 10.89 -3.31
C LEU A 141 -6.60 11.97 -2.51
N GLU A 142 -7.19 12.93 -3.20
CA GLU A 142 -7.86 14.10 -2.61
C GLU A 142 -9.30 14.27 -3.12
N SER A 143 -9.65 13.68 -4.27
CA SER A 143 -10.99 13.74 -4.84
C SER A 143 -12.02 13.12 -3.88
N GLY A 144 -13.11 13.84 -3.64
CA GLY A 144 -14.18 13.36 -2.76
C GLY A 144 -14.83 12.05 -3.25
N GLU A 145 -14.86 11.82 -4.56
CA GLU A 145 -15.39 10.58 -5.16
C GLU A 145 -14.45 9.40 -4.93
N VAL A 146 -13.16 9.59 -5.15
CA VAL A 146 -12.13 8.58 -4.87
C VAL A 146 -12.09 8.23 -3.40
N LEU A 147 -12.08 9.23 -2.52
CA LEU A 147 -12.09 9.00 -1.08
C LEU A 147 -13.36 8.31 -0.59
N ARG A 148 -14.51 8.53 -1.26
CA ARG A 148 -15.75 7.83 -0.96
C ARG A 148 -15.65 6.35 -1.37
N SER A 149 -15.18 6.04 -2.57
CA SER A 149 -15.01 4.66 -3.04
C SER A 149 -13.95 3.90 -2.24
N LEU A 150 -12.86 4.56 -1.86
CA LEU A 150 -11.84 3.97 -0.98
C LEU A 150 -12.40 3.66 0.42
N ARG A 151 -13.22 4.55 1.00
CA ARG A 151 -13.92 4.28 2.26
C ARG A 151 -14.91 3.12 2.17
N GLN A 152 -15.62 2.99 1.04
CA GLN A 152 -16.49 1.87 0.76
C GLN A 152 -15.69 0.57 0.78
N PHE A 153 -14.61 0.50 0.02
CA PHE A 153 -13.72 -0.66 -0.02
C PHE A 153 -13.18 -1.03 1.37
N LEU A 154 -12.61 -0.06 2.09
CA LEU A 154 -12.11 -0.25 3.46
C LEU A 154 -13.19 -0.68 4.46
N GLY A 155 -14.46 -0.41 4.16
CA GLY A 155 -15.58 -0.86 4.96
C GLY A 155 -16.05 -2.28 4.67
N LEU A 156 -15.69 -2.82 3.51
CA LEU A 156 -16.06 -4.16 3.03
C LEU A 156 -14.95 -5.19 3.28
N VAL A 157 -13.69 -4.75 3.17
CA VAL A 157 -12.55 -5.63 3.39
C VAL A 157 -12.33 -5.92 4.87
N GLY A 158 -11.79 -7.09 5.14
CA GLY A 158 -11.47 -7.61 6.46
C GLY A 158 -11.16 -9.09 6.35
N GLY A 159 -11.01 -9.78 7.49
CA GLY A 159 -10.61 -11.16 7.47
C GLY A 159 -9.19 -11.31 6.92
N ARG A 160 -9.07 -11.76 5.69
CA ARG A 160 -7.79 -12.03 5.01
C ARG A 160 -7.39 -10.96 3.98
N VAL A 161 -8.08 -9.83 3.93
CA VAL A 161 -7.75 -8.72 3.03
C VAL A 161 -7.25 -7.53 3.85
N HIS A 162 -5.99 -7.18 3.66
CA HIS A 162 -5.27 -6.15 4.40
C HIS A 162 -4.90 -5.00 3.47
N VAL A 163 -5.23 -3.78 3.85
CA VAL A 163 -4.91 -2.59 3.06
C VAL A 163 -3.79 -1.80 3.73
N VAL A 164 -2.73 -1.50 3.00
CA VAL A 164 -1.60 -0.69 3.46
C VAL A 164 -1.61 0.64 2.71
N LEU A 165 -1.84 1.73 3.41
CA LEU A 165 -1.80 3.09 2.86
C LEU A 165 -0.47 3.75 3.23
N VAL A 166 0.36 4.02 2.24
CA VAL A 166 1.66 4.66 2.42
C VAL A 166 1.59 6.11 1.94
N GLY A 167 2.12 7.05 2.72
CA GLY A 167 2.05 8.44 2.32
C GLY A 167 2.92 9.41 3.13
N ARG A 168 2.91 10.67 2.73
CA ARG A 168 3.62 11.74 3.46
C ARG A 168 2.79 12.35 4.57
N ARG A 169 1.49 12.18 4.53
CA ARG A 169 0.48 12.62 5.50
C ARG A 169 -0.64 11.60 5.56
N ASP A 170 -1.52 11.72 6.52
CA ASP A 170 -2.67 10.85 6.62
C ASP A 170 -3.47 10.85 5.31
N PRO A 171 -3.97 9.68 4.87
CA PRO A 171 -4.88 9.61 3.74
C PRO A 171 -6.18 10.37 4.06
N GLY A 172 -6.86 10.88 3.04
CA GLY A 172 -8.10 11.64 3.18
C GLY A 172 -9.32 10.84 3.67
N VAL A 173 -9.09 9.66 4.26
CA VAL A 173 -10.15 8.82 4.86
C VAL A 173 -10.16 8.97 6.38
N PRO A 174 -11.33 8.93 7.04
CA PRO A 174 -11.43 9.09 8.49
C PRO A 174 -10.91 7.84 9.23
N LEU A 175 -9.70 7.93 9.79
CA LEU A 175 -9.01 6.81 10.46
C LEU A 175 -9.55 6.53 11.88
N ALA A 176 -10.27 7.48 12.48
CA ALA A 176 -10.72 7.41 13.88
C ALA A 176 -11.50 6.12 14.19
N ARG A 177 -12.33 5.66 13.27
CA ARG A 177 -13.14 4.44 13.45
C ARG A 177 -12.25 3.21 13.65
N TRP A 178 -11.27 3.01 12.77
CA TRP A 178 -10.34 1.86 12.85
C TRP A 178 -9.42 1.95 14.06
N ARG A 179 -8.97 3.16 14.39
CA ARG A 179 -8.13 3.42 15.57
C ARG A 179 -8.87 3.06 16.86
N LEU A 180 -10.10 3.52 17.03
CA LEU A 180 -10.92 3.22 18.22
C LEU A 180 -11.29 1.74 18.33
N ALA A 181 -11.47 1.05 17.19
CA ALA A 181 -11.77 -0.37 17.15
C ALA A 181 -10.52 -1.26 17.31
N GLY A 182 -9.31 -0.70 17.38
CA GLY A 182 -8.06 -1.46 17.40
C GLY A 182 -7.81 -2.25 16.10
N GLN A 183 -8.42 -1.82 14.98
CA GLN A 183 -8.40 -2.51 13.70
C GLN A 183 -7.40 -1.89 12.72
N MET A 184 -6.41 -1.17 13.22
CA MET A 184 -5.37 -0.63 12.36
C MET A 184 -3.99 -0.69 13.00
N VAL A 185 -2.97 -0.77 12.14
CA VAL A 185 -1.57 -0.56 12.47
C VAL A 185 -1.16 0.83 12.00
N GLU A 186 -0.42 1.54 12.81
CA GLU A 186 0.12 2.86 12.46
C GLU A 186 1.63 2.86 12.60
N ILE A 187 2.33 3.27 11.54
CA ILE A 187 3.76 3.59 11.57
C ILE A 187 3.89 5.06 11.22
N ARG A 188 4.44 5.83 12.14
CA ARG A 188 4.52 7.28 12.07
C ARG A 188 5.96 7.76 11.96
N THR A 189 6.15 9.04 11.67
CA THR A 189 7.48 9.68 11.58
C THR A 189 8.38 9.37 12.78
N ALA A 190 7.80 9.33 13.99
CA ALA A 190 8.57 9.05 15.21
C ALA A 190 9.14 7.62 15.21
N ASP A 191 8.35 6.66 14.72
CA ASP A 191 8.74 5.26 14.61
C ASP A 191 9.83 5.05 13.54
N MET A 192 9.79 5.86 12.47
CA MET A 192 10.70 5.77 11.33
C MET A 192 12.03 6.52 11.50
N ARG A 193 12.23 7.19 12.63
CA ARG A 193 13.55 7.79 12.94
C ARG A 193 14.57 6.69 13.16
N CYS A 194 15.73 6.83 12.54
CA CYS A 194 16.85 5.95 12.84
C CYS A 194 17.31 6.15 14.27
N SER A 195 17.61 5.06 14.97
CA SER A 195 18.40 5.10 16.20
C SER A 195 19.83 5.55 15.88
N LEU A 196 20.61 5.87 16.90
CA LEU A 196 22.03 6.20 16.68
C LEU A 196 22.79 4.98 16.10
N GLU A 197 22.47 3.79 16.57
CA GLU A 197 23.06 2.54 16.10
C GLU A 197 22.72 2.29 14.62
N GLU A 198 21.46 2.42 14.24
CA GLU A 198 20.99 2.32 12.85
C GLU A 198 21.64 3.40 11.95
N ALA A 199 21.83 4.62 12.47
CA ALA A 199 22.46 5.70 11.72
C ALA A 199 23.95 5.43 11.46
N VAL A 200 24.67 4.87 12.43
CA VAL A 200 26.07 4.44 12.29
C VAL A 200 26.16 3.33 11.25
N GLU A 201 25.34 2.29 11.35
CA GLU A 201 25.32 1.18 10.38
C GLU A 201 25.02 1.68 8.96
N LEU A 202 24.09 2.61 8.80
CA LEU A 202 23.78 3.19 7.49
C LEU A 202 24.99 3.92 6.88
N VAL A 203 25.74 4.66 7.70
CA VAL A 203 26.93 5.38 7.24
C VAL A 203 28.07 4.40 6.93
N GLU A 204 28.28 3.38 7.77
CA GLU A 204 29.29 2.32 7.54
C GLU A 204 29.02 1.60 6.21
N VAL A 205 27.79 1.17 5.98
CA VAL A 205 27.38 0.49 4.73
C VAL A 205 27.47 1.41 3.52
N SER A 206 26.93 2.65 3.63
CA SER A 206 26.86 3.57 2.46
C SER A 206 28.22 4.14 2.06
N MET A 207 29.15 4.29 3.00
CA MET A 207 30.45 4.92 2.77
C MET A 207 31.62 3.94 2.87
N SER A 208 31.35 2.66 3.13
CA SER A 208 32.37 1.62 3.41
C SER A 208 33.38 2.09 4.49
N LEU A 209 32.87 2.84 5.47
CA LEU A 209 33.64 3.38 6.60
C LEU A 209 33.36 2.54 7.84
N ASP A 210 34.40 2.19 8.58
CA ASP A 210 34.28 1.64 9.93
C ASP A 210 34.27 2.80 10.94
N LEU A 211 33.13 3.04 11.60
CA LEU A 211 32.94 4.11 12.58
C LEU A 211 32.91 3.59 14.02
N ARG A 212 33.29 2.33 14.25
CA ARG A 212 33.25 1.68 15.57
C ARG A 212 34.57 1.81 16.34
N GLU A 213 35.16 3.01 16.38
CA GLU A 213 36.26 3.34 17.30
C GLU A 213 35.78 4.17 18.52
#